data_423a5b45c839d1a86b9d244b57d54246
#
_entry.id   423a5b45c839d1a86b9d244b57d54246
#
_cell.length_a   1.000
_cell.length_b   1.000
_cell.length_c   1.000
_cell.angle_alpha   90.00
_cell.angle_beta   90.00
_cell.angle_gamma   90.00
#
_symmetry.space_group_name_H-M   'P 1'
#
loop_
_entity.id
_entity.type
_entity.pdbx_description
1 polymer ?
#
loop_
_entity_poly.entity_id
_entity_poly.type
_entity_poly.pdbx_seq_one_letter_code
_entity_poly.pdbx_strand_id
1 'polypeptide(L)'
;MEHSKILHDAITFDDVLLIPARSDFVPADADTRSRLTRDIELKIPLISAPMDTVTEAALAIALAQEGGIGIIHKNLSVENQAREVEKVKRSENGVIVDPITLPLTATIAQARRVMREYNVSGIPIVDDLSAATLGDGQFHRIHSSNGKPPKLVGIMTRRDLKFQEDDSRRIGEVMTHDNLVTAPENTTLDEAERILYKAKVEKLLLVDKENRLVGLITMRDIDKIHQFPQSCKDKRGRLRVGAATGVKDFRRIEALINAGVDVVVVDTAHGHSRNVIETVREIKKNHKIQVIAGNVATAEGARDLIESGVDGVKVGIGPGAICTTRIISGVGVPQITAILSAVSAAEPEGVPVIADGGIRHSGDITKAIAAGANCVMMGSLFAGLDESPGEMIIHQGRRYKSYRGMGSLGAMVSGSKDRYGQGSVKELGKLVPEGVEGRVPYRGPLGDFVYQMVGGLRAGMGYCGTRNIEELRSNARFCRVSAASMAESHPHDIAITKESPNYSVDFAMES
;
A
#
# COMPACT_ATOMS: atom_id res chain seq x y z
N MET A 1 40.80 28.94 -1.59
CA MET A 1 40.12 27.62 -1.65
C MET A 1 39.08 27.72 -2.75
N GLU A 2 39.36 27.13 -3.91
CA GLU A 2 38.32 26.97 -4.94
C GLU A 2 37.25 26.04 -4.39
N HIS A 3 36.14 26.59 -4.00
CA HIS A 3 34.93 25.78 -3.71
C HIS A 3 34.38 25.26 -5.03
N SER A 4 34.76 24.02 -5.39
CA SER A 4 34.12 23.36 -6.53
C SER A 4 32.63 23.29 -6.28
N LYS A 5 31.84 23.91 -7.16
CA LYS A 5 30.37 23.80 -7.15
C LYS A 5 29.89 22.43 -7.63
N ILE A 6 30.76 21.66 -8.26
CA ILE A 6 30.52 20.28 -8.68
C ILE A 6 31.11 19.37 -7.61
N LEU A 7 30.23 18.71 -6.84
CA LEU A 7 30.61 17.89 -5.70
C LEU A 7 31.14 16.52 -6.13
N HIS A 8 30.46 15.87 -7.06
CA HIS A 8 30.81 14.53 -7.55
C HIS A 8 29.99 14.18 -8.81
N ASP A 9 30.42 13.16 -9.53
CA ASP A 9 29.63 12.54 -10.57
C ASP A 9 28.48 11.74 -9.93
N ALA A 10 27.29 11.82 -10.52
CA ALA A 10 26.12 11.14 -10.01
C ALA A 10 25.64 10.05 -11.00
N ILE A 11 25.20 8.91 -10.47
CA ILE A 11 24.84 7.72 -11.24
C ILE A 11 23.42 7.26 -10.97
N THR A 12 22.80 6.68 -12.00
CA THR A 12 21.48 6.05 -11.94
C THR A 12 21.56 4.55 -12.23
N PHE A 13 20.40 3.88 -12.36
CA PHE A 13 20.34 2.42 -12.56
C PHE A 13 21.05 1.94 -13.83
N ASP A 14 21.03 2.74 -14.91
CA ASP A 14 21.66 2.38 -16.18
C ASP A 14 23.18 2.57 -16.19
N ASP A 15 23.72 3.26 -15.22
CA ASP A 15 25.17 3.52 -15.11
C ASP A 15 25.91 2.38 -14.40
N VAL A 16 25.21 1.38 -13.86
CA VAL A 16 25.80 0.31 -13.06
C VAL A 16 25.18 -1.06 -13.33
N LEU A 17 26.01 -2.10 -13.18
CA LEU A 17 25.57 -3.49 -13.04
C LEU A 17 26.13 -4.09 -11.75
N LEU A 18 25.43 -5.10 -11.21
CA LEU A 18 25.90 -5.87 -10.07
C LEU A 18 26.92 -6.91 -10.54
N ILE A 19 27.97 -7.08 -9.73
CA ILE A 19 29.02 -8.06 -9.99
C ILE A 19 28.57 -9.42 -9.43
N PRO A 20 28.57 -10.50 -10.22
CA PRO A 20 28.26 -11.84 -9.73
C PRO A 20 29.23 -12.30 -8.65
N ALA A 21 28.73 -13.07 -7.68
CA ALA A 21 29.51 -13.69 -6.64
C ALA A 21 29.17 -15.17 -6.48
N ARG A 22 29.97 -15.90 -5.67
CA ARG A 22 29.69 -17.30 -5.40
C ARG A 22 28.35 -17.46 -4.68
N SER A 23 27.50 -18.34 -5.21
CA SER A 23 26.22 -18.72 -4.61
C SER A 23 26.22 -20.20 -4.23
N ASP A 24 25.62 -20.53 -3.10
CA ASP A 24 25.48 -21.89 -2.56
C ASP A 24 24.02 -22.26 -2.27
N PHE A 25 23.07 -21.54 -2.87
CA PHE A 25 21.61 -21.75 -2.76
C PHE A 25 20.93 -21.48 -4.12
N VAL A 26 19.68 -21.92 -4.24
CA VAL A 26 18.88 -21.62 -5.44
C VAL A 26 18.03 -20.35 -5.23
N PRO A 27 17.76 -19.55 -6.25
CA PRO A 27 17.03 -18.28 -6.12
C PRO A 27 15.67 -18.39 -5.39
N ALA A 28 15.01 -19.55 -5.49
CA ALA A 28 13.73 -19.80 -4.81
C ALA A 28 13.83 -19.73 -3.26
N ASP A 29 15.00 -20.03 -2.70
CA ASP A 29 15.26 -20.05 -1.27
C ASP A 29 15.63 -18.67 -0.70
N ALA A 30 15.78 -17.66 -1.57
CA ALA A 30 16.11 -16.31 -1.14
C ALA A 30 14.98 -15.68 -0.31
N ASP A 31 15.32 -15.16 0.86
CA ASP A 31 14.40 -14.45 1.74
C ASP A 31 14.27 -12.98 1.31
N THR A 32 13.08 -12.62 0.84
CA THR A 32 12.78 -11.26 0.34
C THR A 32 12.17 -10.34 1.40
N ARG A 33 12.07 -10.78 2.66
CA ARG A 33 11.57 -9.94 3.75
C ARG A 33 12.43 -8.71 3.96
N SER A 34 11.79 -7.56 4.18
CA SER A 34 12.49 -6.31 4.39
C SER A 34 11.70 -5.37 5.31
N ARG A 35 12.41 -4.42 5.92
CA ARG A 35 11.80 -3.42 6.80
C ARG A 35 11.29 -2.22 5.99
N LEU A 36 10.01 -1.89 6.19
CA LEU A 36 9.40 -0.66 5.68
C LEU A 36 9.68 0.53 6.60
N THR A 37 9.53 0.29 7.89
CA THR A 37 9.81 1.23 8.98
C THR A 37 10.56 0.51 10.09
N ARG A 38 10.87 1.20 11.18
CA ARG A 38 11.50 0.55 12.35
C ARG A 38 10.70 -0.66 12.88
N ASP A 39 9.35 -0.61 12.80
CA ASP A 39 8.46 -1.62 13.40
C ASP A 39 7.61 -2.39 12.39
N ILE A 40 7.65 -2.03 11.11
CA ILE A 40 6.88 -2.72 10.07
C ILE A 40 7.82 -3.48 9.14
N GLU A 41 7.67 -4.80 9.11
CA GLU A 41 8.29 -5.70 8.14
C GLU A 41 7.31 -6.05 7.02
N LEU A 42 7.79 -6.09 5.80
CA LEU A 42 7.10 -6.60 4.59
C LEU A 42 7.68 -7.98 4.23
N LYS A 43 6.87 -8.81 3.57
CA LYS A 43 7.31 -10.11 3.03
C LYS A 43 8.05 -9.97 1.70
N ILE A 44 7.74 -8.92 0.94
CA ILE A 44 8.44 -8.51 -0.28
C ILE A 44 8.72 -7.00 -0.21
N PRO A 45 9.83 -6.49 -0.73
CA PRO A 45 10.24 -5.10 -0.58
C PRO A 45 9.54 -4.13 -1.55
N LEU A 46 8.26 -4.37 -1.87
CA LEU A 46 7.51 -3.63 -2.88
C LEU A 46 6.42 -2.75 -2.26
N ILE A 47 6.40 -1.49 -2.68
CA ILE A 47 5.45 -0.47 -2.21
C ILE A 47 4.80 0.19 -3.43
N SER A 48 3.48 0.39 -3.43
CA SER A 48 2.83 1.18 -4.48
C SER A 48 2.78 2.66 -4.12
N ALA A 49 3.04 3.51 -5.13
CA ALA A 49 3.13 4.95 -4.96
C ALA A 49 1.76 5.61 -4.70
N PRO A 50 1.69 6.66 -3.85
CA PRO A 50 0.46 7.37 -3.54
C PRO A 50 0.04 8.32 -4.67
N MET A 51 -0.33 7.75 -5.80
CA MET A 51 -0.77 8.48 -7.00
C MET A 51 -2.21 8.09 -7.34
N ASP A 52 -2.98 9.06 -7.81
CA ASP A 52 -4.42 8.91 -8.05
C ASP A 52 -4.80 8.02 -9.25
N THR A 53 -3.82 7.59 -10.03
CA THR A 53 -3.93 6.57 -11.07
C THR A 53 -3.22 5.26 -10.72
N VAL A 54 -2.76 5.11 -9.46
CA VAL A 54 -1.99 3.94 -9.02
C VAL A 54 -2.62 3.25 -7.82
N THR A 55 -2.79 3.94 -6.67
CA THR A 55 -3.12 3.26 -5.41
C THR A 55 -4.40 3.75 -4.76
N GLU A 56 -5.44 2.95 -4.88
CA GLU A 56 -6.64 2.94 -4.04
C GLU A 56 -6.78 1.57 -3.35
N ALA A 57 -7.91 1.31 -2.70
CA ALA A 57 -8.10 0.09 -1.90
C ALA A 57 -7.88 -1.21 -2.68
N ALA A 58 -8.30 -1.29 -3.96
CA ALA A 58 -8.18 -2.51 -4.75
C ALA A 58 -6.72 -2.92 -4.93
N LEU A 59 -5.86 -2.01 -5.37
CA LEU A 59 -4.43 -2.27 -5.53
C LEU A 59 -3.73 -2.47 -4.17
N ALA A 60 -4.10 -1.69 -3.15
CA ALA A 60 -3.52 -1.85 -1.82
C ALA A 60 -3.83 -3.21 -1.20
N ILE A 61 -5.04 -3.74 -1.40
CA ILE A 61 -5.43 -5.10 -0.97
C ILE A 61 -4.59 -6.15 -1.70
N ALA A 62 -4.59 -6.10 -3.03
CA ALA A 62 -3.87 -7.09 -3.84
C ALA A 62 -2.36 -7.10 -3.51
N LEU A 63 -1.73 -5.92 -3.37
CA LEU A 63 -0.31 -5.85 -3.03
C LEU A 63 -0.01 -6.34 -1.61
N ALA A 64 -0.90 -6.06 -0.64
CA ALA A 64 -0.74 -6.57 0.72
C ALA A 64 -0.94 -8.11 0.80
N GLN A 65 -1.80 -8.69 -0.04
CA GLN A 65 -1.96 -10.14 -0.19
C GLN A 65 -0.68 -10.80 -0.68
N GLU A 66 0.02 -10.17 -1.61
CA GLU A 66 1.34 -10.64 -2.11
C GLU A 66 2.50 -10.34 -1.14
N GLY A 67 2.24 -9.65 -0.03
CA GLY A 67 3.25 -9.40 1.01
C GLY A 67 3.93 -8.04 0.96
N GLY A 68 3.54 -7.15 0.03
CA GLY A 68 3.94 -5.75 -0.04
C GLY A 68 3.00 -4.82 0.74
N ILE A 69 2.98 -3.53 0.37
CA ILE A 69 2.06 -2.55 0.96
C ILE A 69 1.67 -1.46 -0.05
N GLY A 70 0.38 -1.11 -0.06
CA GLY A 70 -0.13 0.03 -0.83
C GLY A 70 -0.19 1.30 0.01
N ILE A 71 0.18 2.45 -0.60
CA ILE A 71 0.03 3.78 0.01
C ILE A 71 -1.10 4.52 -0.71
N ILE A 72 -2.23 4.66 -0.04
CA ILE A 72 -3.41 5.33 -0.62
C ILE A 72 -3.14 6.82 -0.80
N HIS A 73 -3.44 7.34 -1.99
CA HIS A 73 -3.18 8.73 -2.36
C HIS A 73 -4.10 9.72 -1.63
N LYS A 74 -3.66 11.00 -1.54
CA LYS A 74 -4.41 12.08 -0.88
C LYS A 74 -5.29 12.93 -1.80
N ASN A 75 -5.31 12.67 -3.11
CA ASN A 75 -6.21 13.34 -4.06
C ASN A 75 -7.67 12.86 -3.93
N LEU A 76 -8.11 12.76 -2.69
CA LEU A 76 -9.44 12.38 -2.23
C LEU A 76 -9.84 13.33 -1.10
N SER A 77 -11.14 13.45 -0.84
CA SER A 77 -11.58 14.07 0.42
C SER A 77 -11.04 13.25 1.61
N VAL A 78 -10.94 13.89 2.76
CA VAL A 78 -10.47 13.22 4.00
C VAL A 78 -11.30 11.97 4.28
N GLU A 79 -12.61 12.09 4.14
CA GLU A 79 -13.58 11.03 4.39
C GLU A 79 -13.46 9.88 3.39
N ASN A 80 -13.25 10.20 2.10
CA ASN A 80 -13.11 9.18 1.06
C ASN A 80 -11.78 8.43 1.20
N GLN A 81 -10.68 9.11 1.51
CA GLN A 81 -9.40 8.44 1.75
C GLN A 81 -9.46 7.53 2.99
N ALA A 82 -10.10 7.98 4.07
CA ALA A 82 -10.33 7.15 5.26
C ALA A 82 -11.17 5.90 4.94
N ARG A 83 -12.22 6.04 4.09
CA ARG A 83 -13.00 4.88 3.59
C ARG A 83 -12.15 3.90 2.78
N GLU A 84 -11.24 4.38 1.94
CA GLU A 84 -10.32 3.50 1.20
C GLU A 84 -9.42 2.70 2.16
N VAL A 85 -8.87 3.35 3.20
CA VAL A 85 -8.13 2.67 4.28
C VAL A 85 -9.00 1.61 4.95
N GLU A 86 -10.23 1.97 5.34
CA GLU A 86 -11.16 1.02 5.98
C GLU A 86 -11.50 -0.19 5.09
N LYS A 87 -11.64 0.00 3.76
CA LYS A 87 -11.85 -1.11 2.81
C LYS A 87 -10.70 -2.12 2.89
N VAL A 88 -9.45 -1.63 2.92
CA VAL A 88 -8.29 -2.52 3.06
C VAL A 88 -8.31 -3.23 4.40
N LYS A 89 -8.51 -2.51 5.50
CA LYS A 89 -8.53 -3.08 6.86
C LYS A 89 -9.66 -4.11 7.08
N ARG A 90 -10.71 -4.06 6.26
CA ARG A 90 -11.84 -5.00 6.32
C ARG A 90 -11.79 -6.11 5.28
N SER A 91 -10.88 -6.06 4.32
CA SER A 91 -10.83 -7.03 3.22
C SER A 91 -10.43 -8.43 3.66
N GLU A 92 -9.58 -8.52 4.67
CA GLU A 92 -9.17 -9.77 5.32
C GLU A 92 -9.03 -9.56 6.82
N ASN A 93 -9.62 -10.48 7.56
CA ASN A 93 -9.49 -10.53 9.01
C ASN A 93 -9.26 -12.00 9.41
N GLY A 94 -8.31 -12.27 10.28
CA GLY A 94 -8.25 -13.60 10.92
C GLY A 94 -9.45 -13.75 11.86
N VAL A 95 -9.55 -12.83 12.82
CA VAL A 95 -10.72 -12.66 13.70
C VAL A 95 -11.20 -11.23 13.55
N ILE A 96 -12.46 -11.05 13.16
CA ILE A 96 -13.10 -9.74 13.13
C ILE A 96 -13.49 -9.40 14.58
N VAL A 97 -12.66 -8.63 15.27
CA VAL A 97 -12.85 -8.28 16.70
C VAL A 97 -14.02 -7.32 16.90
N ASP A 98 -14.34 -6.48 15.91
CA ASP A 98 -15.46 -5.51 15.97
C ASP A 98 -16.40 -5.74 14.77
N PRO A 99 -17.17 -6.84 14.74
CA PRO A 99 -18.10 -7.08 13.63
C PRO A 99 -19.21 -6.00 13.63
N ILE A 100 -19.67 -5.66 12.42
CA ILE A 100 -20.84 -4.79 12.27
C ILE A 100 -22.05 -5.54 12.79
N THR A 101 -22.82 -4.93 13.68
CA THR A 101 -24.01 -5.52 14.31
C THR A 101 -25.24 -4.67 14.06
N LEU A 102 -26.40 -5.28 14.19
CA LEU A 102 -27.69 -4.61 14.19
C LEU A 102 -28.52 -5.06 15.40
N PRO A 103 -29.42 -4.19 15.93
CA PRO A 103 -30.35 -4.57 16.98
C PRO A 103 -31.54 -5.36 16.40
N LEU A 104 -32.24 -6.10 17.26
CA LEU A 104 -33.48 -6.81 16.94
C LEU A 104 -34.55 -5.93 16.25
N THR A 105 -34.56 -4.65 16.60
CA THR A 105 -35.53 -3.67 16.12
C THR A 105 -35.24 -3.11 14.74
N ALA A 106 -34.05 -3.37 14.20
CA ALA A 106 -33.68 -2.93 12.85
C ALA A 106 -34.56 -3.59 11.79
N THR A 107 -34.70 -2.94 10.62
CA THR A 107 -35.51 -3.43 9.50
C THR A 107 -34.66 -4.17 8.47
N ILE A 108 -35.32 -4.97 7.62
CA ILE A 108 -34.70 -5.65 6.48
C ILE A 108 -34.04 -4.63 5.53
N ALA A 109 -34.68 -3.46 5.30
CA ALA A 109 -34.09 -2.38 4.51
C ALA A 109 -32.73 -1.93 5.07
N GLN A 110 -32.64 -1.78 6.39
CA GLN A 110 -31.40 -1.41 7.06
C GLN A 110 -30.34 -2.50 6.90
N ALA A 111 -30.69 -3.77 7.08
CA ALA A 111 -29.75 -4.88 6.87
C ALA A 111 -29.24 -4.95 5.44
N ARG A 112 -30.10 -4.79 4.43
CA ARG A 112 -29.72 -4.74 3.02
C ARG A 112 -28.77 -3.57 2.72
N ARG A 113 -29.05 -2.39 3.30
CA ARG A 113 -28.16 -1.21 3.17
C ARG A 113 -26.80 -1.49 3.77
N VAL A 114 -26.73 -2.00 4.99
CA VAL A 114 -25.47 -2.35 5.68
C VAL A 114 -24.68 -3.39 4.89
N MET A 115 -25.34 -4.46 4.41
CA MET A 115 -24.66 -5.49 3.62
C MET A 115 -24.06 -4.97 2.32
N ARG A 116 -24.72 -4.00 1.66
CA ARG A 116 -24.21 -3.36 0.45
C ARG A 116 -23.08 -2.38 0.74
N GLU A 117 -23.28 -1.49 1.72
CA GLU A 117 -22.34 -0.43 2.07
C GLU A 117 -21.01 -0.99 2.60
N TYR A 118 -21.08 -2.04 3.40
CA TYR A 118 -19.90 -2.67 4.02
C TYR A 118 -19.44 -3.95 3.34
N ASN A 119 -20.11 -4.35 2.25
CA ASN A 119 -19.83 -5.60 1.50
C ASN A 119 -19.73 -6.84 2.39
N VAL A 120 -20.64 -6.98 3.36
CA VAL A 120 -20.72 -8.14 4.25
C VAL A 120 -21.87 -9.07 3.85
N SER A 121 -21.71 -10.38 4.08
CA SER A 121 -22.72 -11.41 3.74
C SER A 121 -23.51 -11.89 4.94
N GLY A 122 -23.25 -11.36 6.13
CA GLY A 122 -23.98 -11.68 7.36
C GLY A 122 -23.64 -10.70 8.46
N ILE A 123 -24.62 -10.41 9.28
CA ILE A 123 -24.58 -9.41 10.33
C ILE A 123 -25.02 -10.08 11.63
N PRO A 124 -24.17 -10.17 12.67
CA PRO A 124 -24.58 -10.59 14.00
C PRO A 124 -25.65 -9.63 14.55
N ILE A 125 -26.68 -10.19 15.19
CA ILE A 125 -27.77 -9.45 15.82
C ILE A 125 -27.59 -9.51 17.32
N VAL A 126 -27.76 -8.36 17.97
CA VAL A 126 -27.49 -8.19 19.42
C VAL A 126 -28.69 -7.55 20.14
N ASP A 127 -28.77 -7.77 21.44
CA ASP A 127 -29.93 -7.35 22.28
C ASP A 127 -29.91 -5.87 22.68
N ASP A 128 -28.74 -5.26 22.79
CA ASP A 128 -28.57 -3.90 23.33
C ASP A 128 -27.70 -3.03 22.42
N LEU A 129 -28.37 -2.34 21.50
CA LEU A 129 -27.85 -1.11 20.94
C LEU A 129 -28.86 -0.02 21.30
N SER A 130 -28.48 0.91 22.17
CA SER A 130 -29.32 2.06 22.52
C SER A 130 -29.84 2.73 21.24
N ALA A 131 -31.15 2.98 21.17
CA ALA A 131 -31.86 3.56 20.02
C ALA A 131 -31.31 4.94 19.57
N ALA A 132 -30.41 5.56 20.34
CA ALA A 132 -29.75 6.80 20.02
C ALA A 132 -28.76 6.75 18.84
N THR A 133 -28.49 5.57 18.29
CA THR A 133 -27.43 5.34 17.29
C THR A 133 -27.93 5.08 15.87
N LEU A 134 -29.23 5.15 15.61
CA LEU A 134 -29.82 4.96 14.28
C LEU A 134 -30.10 6.25 13.50
N GLY A 135 -29.52 7.40 13.93
CA GLY A 135 -29.57 8.67 13.21
C GLY A 135 -28.62 8.69 12.03
N ASP A 136 -29.19 8.97 10.84
CA ASP A 136 -28.54 9.39 9.59
C ASP A 136 -27.14 8.79 9.26
N GLY A 137 -27.09 7.47 9.02
CA GLY A 137 -25.99 6.87 8.26
C GLY A 137 -24.76 6.44 9.05
N GLN A 138 -24.69 6.56 10.38
CA GLN A 138 -23.60 6.04 11.18
C GLN A 138 -23.99 4.71 11.87
N PHE A 139 -23.55 3.60 11.30
CA PHE A 139 -23.67 2.28 11.93
C PHE A 139 -22.46 2.07 12.84
N HIS A 140 -22.69 1.86 14.13
CA HIS A 140 -21.61 1.81 15.13
C HIS A 140 -21.01 0.40 15.27
N ARG A 141 -19.71 0.40 15.49
CA ARG A 141 -18.92 -0.72 16.02
C ARG A 141 -19.43 -1.07 17.42
N ILE A 142 -19.17 -2.32 17.85
CA ILE A 142 -19.61 -2.84 19.16
C ILE A 142 -19.08 -1.97 20.30
N HIS A 143 -19.87 -0.99 20.76
CA HIS A 143 -19.72 -0.41 22.06
C HIS A 143 -21.09 -0.34 22.71
N SER A 144 -21.33 -1.19 23.71
CA SER A 144 -22.50 -1.04 24.55
C SER A 144 -22.41 0.27 25.34
N SER A 145 -23.54 0.81 25.73
CA SER A 145 -23.64 1.98 26.62
C SER A 145 -22.85 1.84 27.94
N ASN A 146 -22.43 0.63 28.29
CA ASN A 146 -21.73 0.28 29.55
C ASN A 146 -20.29 -0.21 29.35
N GLY A 147 -19.69 -0.05 28.16
CA GLY A 147 -18.31 -0.47 27.87
C GLY A 147 -18.09 -1.99 27.81
N LYS A 148 -19.15 -2.81 27.88
CA LYS A 148 -19.11 -4.27 27.68
C LYS A 148 -19.68 -4.65 26.32
N PRO A 149 -19.19 -5.72 25.65
CA PRO A 149 -19.81 -6.23 24.42
C PRO A 149 -21.29 -6.58 24.62
N PRO A 150 -22.17 -6.34 23.62
CA PRO A 150 -23.60 -6.69 23.72
C PRO A 150 -23.81 -8.19 23.63
N LYS A 151 -24.93 -8.70 24.14
CA LYS A 151 -25.28 -10.13 24.02
C LYS A 151 -25.68 -10.49 22.61
N LEU A 152 -25.16 -11.61 22.14
CA LEU A 152 -25.54 -12.19 20.87
C LEU A 152 -26.94 -12.80 20.96
N VAL A 153 -27.84 -12.46 20.01
CA VAL A 153 -29.21 -13.01 19.95
C VAL A 153 -29.52 -13.68 18.61
N GLY A 154 -28.73 -13.44 17.57
CA GLY A 154 -28.96 -14.05 16.27
C GLY A 154 -27.94 -13.65 15.22
N ILE A 155 -28.18 -14.11 14.00
CA ILE A 155 -27.44 -13.69 12.81
C ILE A 155 -28.40 -13.49 11.65
N MET A 156 -28.21 -12.42 10.87
CA MET A 156 -28.88 -12.17 9.60
C MET A 156 -27.91 -12.38 8.46
N THR A 157 -28.23 -13.29 7.54
CA THR A 157 -27.40 -13.61 6.38
C THR A 157 -28.07 -13.22 5.06
N ARG A 158 -27.31 -13.21 3.96
CA ARG A 158 -27.90 -13.02 2.60
C ARG A 158 -28.94 -14.08 2.28
N ARG A 159 -28.84 -15.29 2.84
CA ARG A 159 -29.83 -16.38 2.65
C ARG A 159 -31.17 -16.01 3.29
N ASP A 160 -31.13 -15.46 4.51
CA ASP A 160 -32.33 -15.05 5.23
C ASP A 160 -33.06 -13.90 4.49
N LEU A 161 -32.28 -12.99 3.88
CA LEU A 161 -32.81 -11.86 3.11
C LEU A 161 -33.33 -12.21 1.71
N LYS A 162 -32.88 -13.35 1.14
CA LYS A 162 -33.19 -13.70 -0.27
C LYS A 162 -34.67 -13.84 -0.56
N PHE A 163 -35.47 -14.30 0.42
CA PHE A 163 -36.85 -14.60 0.29
C PHE A 163 -37.76 -13.57 0.98
N GLN A 164 -37.26 -12.42 1.35
CA GLN A 164 -38.02 -11.36 2.00
C GLN A 164 -38.38 -10.27 0.98
N GLU A 165 -39.70 -10.05 0.80
CA GLU A 165 -40.24 -9.03 -0.11
C GLU A 165 -40.55 -7.72 0.64
N ASP A 166 -40.93 -7.80 1.92
CA ASP A 166 -41.27 -6.65 2.75
C ASP A 166 -40.04 -6.14 3.53
N ASP A 167 -39.48 -5.08 3.03
CA ASP A 167 -38.28 -4.42 3.61
C ASP A 167 -38.55 -3.69 4.94
N SER A 168 -39.85 -3.51 5.32
CA SER A 168 -40.26 -2.88 6.58
C SER A 168 -40.26 -3.83 7.78
N ARG A 169 -40.26 -5.14 7.56
CA ARG A 169 -40.24 -6.15 8.62
C ARG A 169 -38.98 -6.00 9.51
N ARG A 170 -39.17 -6.34 10.79
CA ARG A 170 -38.07 -6.33 11.78
C ARG A 170 -37.20 -7.57 11.59
N ILE A 171 -35.88 -7.34 11.76
CA ILE A 171 -34.88 -8.41 11.64
C ILE A 171 -35.14 -9.55 12.62
N GLY A 172 -35.58 -9.24 13.85
CA GLY A 172 -35.89 -10.25 14.87
C GLY A 172 -36.92 -11.28 14.48
N GLU A 173 -37.79 -11.02 13.47
CA GLU A 173 -38.81 -11.95 12.97
C GLU A 173 -38.27 -12.95 11.93
N VAL A 174 -37.12 -12.64 11.32
CA VAL A 174 -36.62 -13.37 10.14
C VAL A 174 -35.16 -13.84 10.26
N MET A 175 -34.44 -13.38 11.29
CA MET A 175 -33.08 -13.79 11.56
C MET A 175 -32.97 -15.26 11.95
N THR A 176 -31.82 -15.86 11.77
CA THR A 176 -31.47 -17.13 12.39
C THR A 176 -31.11 -16.90 13.85
N HIS A 177 -31.86 -17.50 14.79
CA HIS A 177 -31.64 -17.42 16.23
C HIS A 177 -31.43 -18.78 16.90
N ASP A 178 -31.96 -19.86 16.29
CA ASP A 178 -31.80 -21.22 16.80
C ASP A 178 -30.49 -21.85 16.27
N ASN A 179 -29.86 -22.66 17.11
CA ASN A 179 -28.64 -23.40 16.77
C ASN A 179 -27.51 -22.52 16.22
N LEU A 180 -27.33 -21.34 16.80
CA LEU A 180 -26.19 -20.47 16.44
C LEU A 180 -24.87 -21.20 16.69
N VAL A 181 -24.01 -21.20 15.67
CA VAL A 181 -22.68 -21.77 15.79
C VAL A 181 -21.77 -20.74 16.43
N THR A 182 -21.38 -20.97 17.68
CA THR A 182 -20.54 -20.08 18.47
C THR A 182 -19.30 -20.81 18.97
N ALA A 183 -18.27 -20.04 19.30
CA ALA A 183 -17.05 -20.54 19.93
C ALA A 183 -16.46 -19.49 20.91
N PRO A 184 -15.59 -19.89 21.85
CA PRO A 184 -14.91 -18.97 22.74
C PRO A 184 -14.00 -17.97 22.00
N GLU A 185 -13.75 -16.79 22.60
CA GLU A 185 -12.90 -15.72 22.03
C GLU A 185 -11.46 -16.16 21.67
N ASN A 186 -10.92 -17.16 22.38
CA ASN A 186 -9.57 -17.67 22.18
C ASN A 186 -9.48 -18.82 21.15
N THR A 187 -10.54 -19.08 20.40
CA THR A 187 -10.57 -20.10 19.34
C THR A 187 -9.55 -19.79 18.25
N THR A 188 -8.68 -20.75 17.95
CA THR A 188 -7.71 -20.62 16.86
C THR A 188 -8.39 -20.73 15.48
N LEU A 189 -7.71 -20.25 14.43
CA LEU A 189 -8.26 -20.33 13.07
C LEU A 189 -8.45 -21.78 12.60
N ASP A 190 -7.53 -22.68 12.96
CA ASP A 190 -7.63 -24.12 12.63
C ASP A 190 -8.82 -24.79 13.34
N GLU A 191 -9.09 -24.41 14.58
CA GLU A 191 -10.29 -24.86 15.31
C GLU A 191 -11.57 -24.28 14.70
N ALA A 192 -11.53 -22.99 14.36
CA ALA A 192 -12.65 -22.31 13.70
C ALA A 192 -13.01 -22.99 12.37
N GLU A 193 -12.00 -23.32 11.56
CA GLU A 193 -12.19 -24.03 10.30
C GLU A 193 -12.91 -25.38 10.51
N ARG A 194 -12.44 -26.18 11.46
CA ARG A 194 -13.06 -27.49 11.80
C ARG A 194 -14.52 -27.33 12.25
N ILE A 195 -14.81 -26.30 13.07
CA ILE A 195 -16.17 -26.01 13.53
C ILE A 195 -17.05 -25.62 12.36
N LEU A 196 -16.60 -24.70 11.49
CA LEU A 196 -17.33 -24.23 10.32
C LEU A 196 -17.63 -25.37 9.33
N TYR A 197 -16.64 -26.23 9.04
CA TYR A 197 -16.83 -27.40 8.18
C TYR A 197 -17.82 -28.39 8.78
N LYS A 198 -17.70 -28.73 10.08
CA LYS A 198 -18.58 -29.67 10.75
C LYS A 198 -20.04 -29.15 10.80
N ALA A 199 -20.20 -27.87 11.09
CA ALA A 199 -21.53 -27.25 11.18
C ALA A 199 -22.10 -26.87 9.81
N LYS A 200 -21.32 -26.91 8.71
CA LYS A 200 -21.66 -26.49 7.35
C LYS A 200 -22.20 -25.05 7.29
N VAL A 201 -21.54 -24.15 8.03
CA VAL A 201 -21.85 -22.72 8.05
C VAL A 201 -20.63 -21.89 7.61
N GLU A 202 -20.87 -20.68 7.12
CA GLU A 202 -19.81 -19.79 6.64
C GLU A 202 -19.30 -18.83 7.70
N LYS A 203 -19.95 -18.77 8.87
CA LYS A 203 -19.65 -17.77 9.91
C LYS A 203 -19.67 -18.40 11.28
N LEU A 204 -18.62 -18.15 12.06
CA LEU A 204 -18.46 -18.56 13.44
C LEU A 204 -18.47 -17.32 14.33
N LEU A 205 -19.45 -17.23 15.22
CA LEU A 205 -19.60 -16.13 16.15
C LEU A 205 -18.76 -16.42 17.40
N LEU A 206 -17.85 -15.53 17.75
CA LEU A 206 -17.04 -15.66 18.96
C LEU A 206 -17.75 -14.95 20.12
N VAL A 207 -17.88 -15.66 21.23
CA VAL A 207 -18.58 -15.16 22.41
C VAL A 207 -17.76 -15.35 23.69
N ASP A 208 -17.98 -14.47 24.65
CA ASP A 208 -17.49 -14.63 26.02
C ASP A 208 -18.34 -15.60 26.84
N LYS A 209 -18.00 -15.78 28.12
CA LYS A 209 -18.72 -16.67 29.04
C LYS A 209 -20.18 -16.23 29.32
N GLU A 210 -20.50 -14.97 29.10
CA GLU A 210 -21.84 -14.37 29.26
C GLU A 210 -22.63 -14.32 27.96
N ASN A 211 -22.17 -15.04 26.90
CA ASN A 211 -22.74 -15.02 25.54
C ASN A 211 -22.74 -13.62 24.90
N ARG A 212 -21.72 -12.81 25.20
CA ARG A 212 -21.55 -11.51 24.56
C ARG A 212 -20.68 -11.66 23.32
N LEU A 213 -21.04 -10.96 22.25
CA LEU A 213 -20.31 -11.04 20.98
C LEU A 213 -18.95 -10.33 21.10
N VAL A 214 -17.86 -11.08 20.97
CA VAL A 214 -16.48 -10.57 21.02
C VAL A 214 -15.77 -10.64 19.69
N GLY A 215 -16.32 -11.38 18.72
CA GLY A 215 -15.72 -11.49 17.40
C GLY A 215 -16.53 -12.33 16.41
N LEU A 216 -16.03 -12.38 15.20
CA LEU A 216 -16.57 -13.16 14.09
C LEU A 216 -15.41 -13.71 13.25
N ILE A 217 -15.47 -14.99 12.88
CA ILE A 217 -14.59 -15.63 11.88
C ILE A 217 -15.46 -16.07 10.71
N THR A 218 -14.99 -15.85 9.49
CA THR A 218 -15.70 -16.34 8.31
C THR A 218 -14.86 -17.35 7.53
N MET A 219 -15.52 -18.30 6.85
CA MET A 219 -14.85 -19.26 5.97
C MET A 219 -14.03 -18.56 4.89
N ARG A 220 -14.56 -17.46 4.35
CA ARG A 220 -13.86 -16.64 3.35
C ARG A 220 -12.52 -16.08 3.88
N ASP A 221 -12.43 -15.73 5.15
CA ASP A 221 -11.17 -15.22 5.74
C ASP A 221 -10.14 -16.35 5.88
N ILE A 222 -10.60 -17.56 6.22
CA ILE A 222 -9.77 -18.76 6.29
C ILE A 222 -9.25 -19.14 4.89
N ASP A 223 -10.14 -19.21 3.89
CA ASP A 223 -9.77 -19.50 2.50
C ASP A 223 -8.70 -18.53 2.00
N LYS A 224 -8.83 -17.23 2.33
CA LYS A 224 -7.84 -16.22 1.94
C LYS A 224 -6.50 -16.39 2.63
N ILE A 225 -6.45 -16.85 3.88
CA ILE A 225 -5.20 -17.15 4.57
C ILE A 225 -4.46 -18.29 3.86
N HIS A 226 -5.17 -19.32 3.43
CA HIS A 226 -4.60 -20.41 2.66
C HIS A 226 -4.16 -19.97 1.26
N GLN A 227 -4.93 -19.10 0.60
CA GLN A 227 -4.62 -18.59 -0.73
C GLN A 227 -3.42 -17.63 -0.72
N PHE A 228 -3.29 -16.79 0.32
CA PHE A 228 -2.26 -15.76 0.44
C PHE A 228 -1.42 -15.90 1.72
N PRO A 229 -0.62 -16.97 1.85
CA PRO A 229 0.14 -17.24 3.07
C PRO A 229 1.22 -16.20 3.37
N GLN A 230 1.65 -15.43 2.35
CA GLN A 230 2.64 -14.37 2.48
C GLN A 230 2.05 -12.98 2.74
N SER A 231 0.73 -12.86 2.96
CA SER A 231 0.08 -11.57 3.16
C SER A 231 0.77 -10.73 4.25
N CYS A 232 0.90 -9.42 3.97
CA CYS A 232 1.40 -8.45 4.93
C CYS A 232 0.28 -8.03 5.89
N LYS A 233 0.29 -8.55 7.11
CA LYS A 233 -0.77 -8.37 8.13
C LYS A 233 -0.26 -7.68 9.38
N ASP A 234 -1.18 -6.96 10.05
CA ASP A 234 -0.96 -6.40 11.37
C ASP A 234 -1.13 -7.49 12.47
N LYS A 235 -0.91 -7.11 13.72
CA LYS A 235 -1.04 -8.03 14.89
C LYS A 235 -2.47 -8.56 15.10
N ARG A 236 -3.47 -7.96 14.44
CA ARG A 236 -4.88 -8.39 14.47
C ARG A 236 -5.26 -9.26 13.25
N GLY A 237 -4.30 -9.63 12.41
CA GLY A 237 -4.51 -10.43 11.20
C GLY A 237 -5.14 -9.65 10.03
N ARG A 238 -5.22 -8.31 10.09
CA ARG A 238 -5.76 -7.46 9.01
C ARG A 238 -4.65 -7.04 8.07
N LEU A 239 -4.95 -6.90 6.78
CA LEU A 239 -3.99 -6.40 5.81
C LEU A 239 -3.42 -5.03 6.22
N ARG A 240 -2.13 -4.83 6.02
CA ARG A 240 -1.47 -3.55 6.26
C ARG A 240 -1.71 -2.59 5.10
N VAL A 241 -1.85 -1.31 5.44
CA VAL A 241 -2.04 -0.22 4.48
C VAL A 241 -1.39 1.05 4.98
N GLY A 242 -0.78 1.79 4.06
CA GLY A 242 -0.34 3.15 4.31
C GLY A 242 -1.25 4.18 3.64
N ALA A 243 -1.15 5.43 4.05
CA ALA A 243 -1.85 6.53 3.39
C ALA A 243 -1.01 7.80 3.38
N ALA A 244 -1.06 8.52 2.27
CA ALA A 244 -0.35 9.78 2.11
C ALA A 244 -1.11 10.95 2.73
N THR A 245 -0.36 11.89 3.29
CA THR A 245 -0.85 13.17 3.77
C THR A 245 0.00 14.32 3.24
N GLY A 246 -0.55 15.52 3.24
CA GLY A 246 0.18 16.76 3.01
C GLY A 246 0.81 17.30 4.29
N VAL A 247 1.46 18.46 4.15
CA VAL A 247 2.06 19.20 5.26
C VAL A 247 0.96 19.84 6.11
N LYS A 248 1.03 19.66 7.44
CA LYS A 248 0.10 20.27 8.42
C LYS A 248 -1.39 19.91 8.22
N ASP A 249 -1.69 18.81 7.53
CA ASP A 249 -3.06 18.30 7.34
C ASP A 249 -3.45 17.34 8.49
N PHE A 250 -3.49 17.88 9.72
CA PHE A 250 -3.73 17.08 10.94
C PHE A 250 -5.12 16.48 11.00
N ARG A 251 -6.14 17.14 10.43
CA ARG A 251 -7.50 16.58 10.30
C ARG A 251 -7.49 15.26 9.50
N ARG A 252 -6.76 15.23 8.41
CA ARG A 252 -6.59 14.03 7.57
C ARG A 252 -5.87 12.94 8.34
N ILE A 253 -4.78 13.29 9.04
CA ILE A 253 -3.99 12.34 9.82
C ILE A 253 -4.85 11.67 10.89
N GLU A 254 -5.65 12.44 11.64
CA GLU A 254 -6.58 11.88 12.63
C GLU A 254 -7.61 10.94 12.01
N ALA A 255 -8.22 11.33 10.90
CA ALA A 255 -9.19 10.48 10.19
C ALA A 255 -8.57 9.16 9.72
N LEU A 256 -7.35 9.19 9.19
CA LEU A 256 -6.61 8.01 8.76
C LEU A 256 -6.25 7.09 9.93
N ILE A 257 -5.82 7.65 11.07
CA ILE A 257 -5.53 6.88 12.29
C ILE A 257 -6.80 6.20 12.80
N ASN A 258 -7.93 6.94 12.84
CA ASN A 258 -9.22 6.39 13.23
C ASN A 258 -9.72 5.28 12.29
N ALA A 259 -9.40 5.36 10.99
CA ALA A 259 -9.66 4.32 10.01
C ALA A 259 -8.72 3.09 10.17
N GLY A 260 -7.69 3.20 11.02
CA GLY A 260 -6.77 2.11 11.34
C GLY A 260 -5.59 1.97 10.38
N VAL A 261 -5.12 3.06 9.76
CA VAL A 261 -3.90 3.07 8.95
C VAL A 261 -2.69 2.56 9.73
N ASP A 262 -1.80 1.81 9.10
CA ASP A 262 -0.59 1.28 9.76
C ASP A 262 0.60 2.25 9.69
N VAL A 263 0.67 3.03 8.62
CA VAL A 263 1.73 4.01 8.40
C VAL A 263 1.21 5.24 7.66
N VAL A 264 1.58 6.42 8.12
CA VAL A 264 1.30 7.70 7.47
C VAL A 264 2.53 8.14 6.68
N VAL A 265 2.33 8.57 5.42
CA VAL A 265 3.39 9.06 4.54
C VAL A 265 3.22 10.55 4.32
N VAL A 266 4.11 11.37 4.90
CA VAL A 266 4.18 12.82 4.59
C VAL A 266 4.88 12.96 3.24
N ASP A 267 4.06 13.09 2.19
CA ASP A 267 4.47 12.98 0.79
C ASP A 267 4.56 14.34 0.11
N THR A 268 5.78 14.79 -0.16
CA THR A 268 6.10 16.08 -0.78
C THR A 268 7.11 15.94 -1.92
N ALA A 269 7.15 16.92 -2.83
CA ALA A 269 8.17 16.98 -3.88
C ALA A 269 9.55 17.25 -3.30
N HIS A 270 9.64 17.99 -2.17
CA HIS A 270 10.87 18.28 -1.46
C HIS A 270 10.67 18.13 0.05
N GLY A 271 11.14 17.00 0.59
CA GLY A 271 10.99 16.63 2.00
C GLY A 271 11.93 17.37 2.95
N HIS A 272 13.10 17.84 2.46
CA HIS A 272 14.05 18.62 3.24
C HIS A 272 13.58 20.06 3.39
N SER A 273 12.46 20.26 4.07
CA SER A 273 11.87 21.57 4.29
C SER A 273 11.35 21.69 5.73
N ARG A 274 11.41 22.92 6.26
CA ARG A 274 10.94 23.24 7.62
C ARG A 274 9.53 22.74 7.88
N ASN A 275 8.63 22.93 6.94
CA ASN A 275 7.23 22.54 7.11
C ASN A 275 7.06 21.01 7.24
N VAL A 276 7.82 20.21 6.49
CA VAL A 276 7.81 18.73 6.60
C VAL A 276 8.34 18.31 7.95
N ILE A 277 9.49 18.84 8.36
CA ILE A 277 10.15 18.56 9.66
C ILE A 277 9.20 18.88 10.83
N GLU A 278 8.57 20.06 10.82
CA GLU A 278 7.58 20.44 11.82
C GLU A 278 6.36 19.51 11.84
N THR A 279 5.87 19.11 10.65
CA THR A 279 4.73 18.20 10.54
C THR A 279 5.05 16.83 11.15
N VAL A 280 6.22 16.27 10.84
CA VAL A 280 6.65 14.99 11.39
C VAL A 280 6.75 15.06 12.91
N ARG A 281 7.42 16.10 13.45
CA ARG A 281 7.54 16.31 14.90
C ARG A 281 6.19 16.37 15.61
N GLU A 282 5.23 17.09 15.02
CA GLU A 282 3.89 17.23 15.60
C GLU A 282 3.10 15.91 15.56
N ILE A 283 3.20 15.13 14.46
CA ILE A 283 2.60 13.80 14.37
C ILE A 283 3.18 12.88 15.46
N LYS A 284 4.50 12.80 15.57
CA LYS A 284 5.18 11.90 16.52
C LYS A 284 4.95 12.30 17.98
N LYS A 285 4.74 13.59 18.25
CA LYS A 285 4.37 14.09 19.58
C LYS A 285 2.98 13.64 20.01
N ASN A 286 2.00 13.68 19.09
CA ASN A 286 0.59 13.49 19.42
C ASN A 286 0.08 12.05 19.16
N HIS A 287 0.73 11.28 18.30
CA HIS A 287 0.25 9.97 17.86
C HIS A 287 1.34 8.90 17.90
N LYS A 288 0.96 7.70 18.32
CA LYS A 288 1.79 6.50 18.26
C LYS A 288 1.59 5.78 16.90
N ILE A 289 1.94 6.46 15.81
CA ILE A 289 1.84 5.92 14.46
C ILE A 289 3.22 5.90 13.79
N GLN A 290 3.44 4.94 12.89
CA GLN A 290 4.64 4.93 12.05
C GLN A 290 4.55 6.03 10.99
N VAL A 291 5.64 6.78 10.79
CA VAL A 291 5.70 7.92 9.88
C VAL A 291 6.84 7.74 8.90
N ILE A 292 6.53 7.78 7.61
CA ILE A 292 7.49 7.92 6.53
C ILE A 292 7.42 9.36 6.01
N ALA A 293 8.54 9.98 5.71
CA ALA A 293 8.55 11.29 5.08
C ALA A 293 9.55 11.36 3.91
N GLY A 294 9.30 12.26 3.00
CA GLY A 294 10.13 12.52 1.82
C GLY A 294 9.43 13.45 0.81
N ASN A 295 10.07 13.69 -0.36
CA ASN A 295 11.27 13.00 -0.85
C ASN A 295 12.52 13.81 -0.52
N VAL A 296 13.59 13.11 -0.24
CA VAL A 296 14.93 13.66 -0.10
C VAL A 296 15.89 12.98 -1.09
N ALA A 297 17.09 13.54 -1.28
CA ALA A 297 18.09 12.97 -2.16
C ALA A 297 19.53 13.15 -1.63
N THR A 298 19.69 13.68 -0.41
CA THR A 298 20.99 13.95 0.22
C THR A 298 21.06 13.39 1.63
N ALA A 299 22.27 13.18 2.15
CA ALA A 299 22.50 12.72 3.51
C ALA A 299 21.98 13.74 4.54
N GLU A 300 22.15 15.06 4.29
CA GLU A 300 21.65 16.10 5.17
C GLU A 300 20.12 16.04 5.27
N GLY A 301 19.42 15.96 4.11
CA GLY A 301 17.96 15.87 4.09
C GLY A 301 17.44 14.62 4.80
N ALA A 302 18.13 13.48 4.64
CA ALA A 302 17.80 12.27 5.38
C ALA A 302 18.02 12.43 6.89
N ARG A 303 19.14 13.02 7.31
CA ARG A 303 19.47 13.27 8.73
C ARG A 303 18.42 14.17 9.40
N ASP A 304 18.06 15.29 8.80
CA ASP A 304 17.07 16.21 9.36
C ASP A 304 15.68 15.56 9.52
N LEU A 305 15.29 14.70 8.58
CA LEU A 305 14.06 13.91 8.72
C LEU A 305 14.17 12.88 9.85
N ILE A 306 15.30 12.19 9.99
CA ILE A 306 15.55 11.22 11.06
C ILE A 306 15.52 11.90 12.43
N GLU A 307 16.15 13.05 12.57
CA GLU A 307 16.12 13.88 13.80
C GLU A 307 14.72 14.42 14.11
N SER A 308 13.85 14.53 13.12
CA SER A 308 12.43 14.87 13.34
C SER A 308 11.59 13.72 13.89
N GLY A 309 12.12 12.47 13.86
CA GLY A 309 11.50 11.28 14.42
C GLY A 309 10.80 10.38 13.41
N VAL A 310 11.12 10.45 12.11
CA VAL A 310 10.56 9.51 11.10
C VAL A 310 10.97 8.07 11.40
N ASP A 311 10.12 7.15 10.97
CA ASP A 311 10.35 5.70 11.07
C ASP A 311 10.83 5.10 9.74
N GLY A 312 10.82 5.88 8.66
CA GLY A 312 11.35 5.55 7.35
C GLY A 312 11.55 6.80 6.50
N VAL A 313 12.58 6.79 5.63
CA VAL A 313 12.93 7.91 4.75
C VAL A 313 12.64 7.55 3.30
N LYS A 314 11.89 8.40 2.58
CA LYS A 314 11.57 8.22 1.17
C LYS A 314 12.49 9.05 0.29
N VAL A 315 13.19 8.40 -0.68
CA VAL A 315 14.32 8.94 -1.43
C VAL A 315 14.03 8.97 -2.93
N GLY A 316 14.18 10.14 -3.53
CA GLY A 316 14.05 10.32 -4.98
C GLY A 316 13.52 11.70 -5.36
N ILE A 317 14.38 12.51 -6.00
CA ILE A 317 14.00 13.83 -6.56
C ILE A 317 14.12 13.75 -8.08
N GLY A 318 12.96 13.67 -8.75
CA GLY A 318 12.84 13.66 -10.20
C GLY A 318 13.14 12.37 -10.95
N PRO A 319 13.25 11.14 -10.36
CA PRO A 319 13.52 9.91 -11.12
C PRO A 319 12.27 9.28 -11.74
N GLY A 320 11.06 9.73 -11.39
CA GLY A 320 9.81 9.12 -11.87
C GLY A 320 9.63 9.28 -13.38
N ALA A 321 9.08 8.24 -14.05
CA ALA A 321 8.90 8.21 -15.51
C ALA A 321 8.01 9.35 -16.06
N ILE A 322 7.16 9.93 -15.22
CA ILE A 322 6.20 10.98 -15.57
C ILE A 322 6.56 12.34 -14.92
N CYS A 323 7.72 12.40 -14.22
CA CYS A 323 8.18 13.59 -13.51
C CYS A 323 9.03 14.48 -14.43
N THR A 324 8.74 15.78 -14.45
CA THR A 324 9.51 16.79 -15.19
C THR A 324 10.27 17.75 -14.29
N THR A 325 10.31 17.51 -12.97
CA THR A 325 10.99 18.39 -11.98
C THR A 325 12.40 18.77 -12.40
N ARG A 326 13.20 17.79 -12.86
CA ARG A 326 14.59 18.03 -13.29
C ARG A 326 14.71 18.99 -14.47
N ILE A 327 13.73 18.98 -15.37
CA ILE A 327 13.70 19.84 -16.55
C ILE A 327 13.14 21.22 -16.20
N ILE A 328 12.04 21.27 -15.43
CA ILE A 328 11.34 22.50 -15.10
C ILE A 328 12.08 23.32 -14.04
N SER A 329 12.58 22.68 -12.99
CA SER A 329 13.27 23.38 -11.89
C SER A 329 14.81 23.31 -11.98
N GLY A 330 15.36 22.40 -12.81
CA GLY A 330 16.80 22.14 -12.86
C GLY A 330 17.33 21.36 -11.64
N VAL A 331 16.45 20.86 -10.76
CA VAL A 331 16.82 20.19 -9.50
C VAL A 331 16.57 18.70 -9.56
N GLY A 332 17.51 17.90 -9.06
CA GLY A 332 17.39 16.46 -8.93
C GLY A 332 18.72 15.79 -8.67
N VAL A 333 18.66 14.52 -8.25
CA VAL A 333 19.84 13.67 -8.06
C VAL A 333 19.57 12.31 -8.72
N PRO A 334 20.50 11.77 -9.53
CA PRO A 334 20.41 10.41 -10.07
C PRO A 334 20.23 9.37 -8.96
N GLN A 335 19.38 8.36 -9.21
CA GLN A 335 18.72 7.61 -8.13
C GLN A 335 19.69 6.74 -7.30
N ILE A 336 20.69 6.09 -7.91
CA ILE A 336 21.67 5.29 -7.15
C ILE A 336 22.46 6.21 -6.21
N THR A 337 22.92 7.37 -6.69
CA THR A 337 23.63 8.36 -5.86
C THR A 337 22.73 8.86 -4.72
N ALA A 338 21.45 9.16 -4.99
CA ALA A 338 20.52 9.61 -3.98
C ALA A 338 20.30 8.55 -2.88
N ILE A 339 20.16 7.26 -3.26
CA ILE A 339 20.03 6.15 -2.32
C ILE A 339 21.27 6.02 -1.44
N LEU A 340 22.45 5.93 -2.05
CA LEU A 340 23.73 5.79 -1.32
C LEU A 340 23.94 6.95 -0.34
N SER A 341 23.65 8.19 -0.77
CA SER A 341 23.75 9.37 0.08
C SER A 341 22.78 9.33 1.27
N ALA A 342 21.50 8.99 1.05
CA ALA A 342 20.52 8.91 2.14
C ALA A 342 20.83 7.75 3.10
N VAL A 343 21.25 6.60 2.58
CA VAL A 343 21.63 5.41 3.37
C VAL A 343 22.79 5.73 4.31
N SER A 344 23.78 6.51 3.89
CA SER A 344 24.91 6.88 4.75
C SER A 344 24.51 7.61 6.04
N ALA A 345 23.35 8.30 6.02
CA ALA A 345 22.78 8.94 7.21
C ALA A 345 21.76 8.04 7.95
N ALA A 346 21.04 7.19 7.23
CA ALA A 346 19.95 6.42 7.77
C ALA A 346 20.38 5.09 8.42
N GLU A 347 21.39 4.43 7.86
CA GLU A 347 21.90 3.14 8.32
C GLU A 347 22.37 3.16 9.79
N PRO A 348 23.22 4.14 10.23
CA PRO A 348 23.67 4.22 11.62
C PRO A 348 22.52 4.39 12.63
N GLU A 349 21.42 5.00 12.20
CA GLU A 349 20.23 5.27 13.03
C GLU A 349 19.16 4.17 12.94
N GLY A 350 19.45 3.11 12.16
CA GLY A 350 18.54 1.97 11.96
C GLY A 350 17.22 2.34 11.28
N VAL A 351 17.17 3.45 10.53
CA VAL A 351 15.98 3.94 9.82
C VAL A 351 15.96 3.38 8.39
N PRO A 352 14.91 2.63 7.99
CA PRO A 352 14.80 2.12 6.63
C PRO A 352 14.70 3.21 5.56
N VAL A 353 15.35 2.95 4.42
CA VAL A 353 15.31 3.80 3.23
C VAL A 353 14.41 3.17 2.17
N ILE A 354 13.52 3.97 1.58
CA ILE A 354 12.61 3.60 0.50
C ILE A 354 13.05 4.32 -0.77
N ALA A 355 13.48 3.56 -1.78
CA ALA A 355 13.82 4.09 -3.10
C ALA A 355 12.56 4.35 -3.91
N ASP A 356 12.23 5.63 -4.14
CA ASP A 356 11.00 6.04 -4.82
C ASP A 356 11.31 6.58 -6.22
N GLY A 357 10.85 5.83 -7.24
CA GLY A 357 10.94 6.18 -8.64
C GLY A 357 12.18 5.65 -9.38
N GLY A 358 12.11 5.66 -10.71
CA GLY A 358 13.17 5.21 -11.61
C GLY A 358 13.19 3.70 -11.88
N ILE A 359 12.37 2.91 -11.21
CA ILE A 359 12.27 1.45 -11.41
C ILE A 359 11.48 1.14 -12.68
N ARG A 360 12.11 0.44 -13.64
CA ARG A 360 11.53 0.02 -14.93
C ARG A 360 11.50 -1.49 -15.08
N HIS A 361 12.47 -2.18 -14.48
CA HIS A 361 12.66 -3.62 -14.55
C HIS A 361 12.91 -4.20 -13.16
N SER A 362 12.75 -5.52 -13.01
CA SER A 362 13.07 -6.22 -11.76
C SER A 362 14.55 -6.08 -11.36
N GLY A 363 15.46 -5.98 -12.33
CA GLY A 363 16.87 -5.71 -12.08
C GLY A 363 17.14 -4.35 -11.37
N ASP A 364 16.31 -3.33 -11.63
CA ASP A 364 16.42 -2.04 -10.93
C ASP A 364 16.04 -2.16 -9.45
N ILE A 365 15.12 -3.07 -9.10
CA ILE A 365 14.77 -3.40 -7.70
C ILE A 365 16.02 -3.95 -7.00
N THR A 366 16.69 -4.93 -7.63
CA THR A 366 17.91 -5.54 -7.10
C THR A 366 19.02 -4.49 -6.90
N LYS A 367 19.22 -3.60 -7.89
CA LYS A 367 20.19 -2.50 -7.81
C LYS A 367 19.86 -1.49 -6.71
N ALA A 368 18.57 -1.13 -6.55
CA ALA A 368 18.14 -0.19 -5.50
C ALA A 368 18.43 -0.75 -4.09
N ILE A 369 18.12 -2.04 -3.88
CA ILE A 369 18.37 -2.72 -2.62
C ILE A 369 19.88 -2.88 -2.37
N ALA A 370 20.64 -3.29 -3.39
CA ALA A 370 22.10 -3.38 -3.30
C ALA A 370 22.78 -2.02 -3.01
N ALA A 371 22.16 -0.90 -3.43
CA ALA A 371 22.60 0.44 -3.06
C ALA A 371 22.25 0.82 -1.60
N GLY A 372 21.58 -0.06 -0.85
CA GLY A 372 21.26 0.09 0.56
C GLY A 372 19.80 0.41 0.87
N ALA A 373 18.91 0.55 -0.13
CA ALA A 373 17.49 0.70 0.13
C ALA A 373 16.91 -0.58 0.78
N ASN A 374 15.92 -0.42 1.66
CA ASN A 374 15.19 -1.54 2.24
C ASN A 374 14.01 -1.95 1.35
N CYS A 375 13.33 -0.97 0.77
CA CYS A 375 12.18 -1.19 -0.10
C CYS A 375 12.22 -0.27 -1.32
N VAL A 376 11.44 -0.61 -2.35
CA VAL A 376 11.25 0.23 -3.53
C VAL A 376 9.79 0.63 -3.67
N MET A 377 9.56 1.91 -4.04
CA MET A 377 8.23 2.41 -4.35
C MET A 377 8.08 2.57 -5.86
N MET A 378 7.00 2.02 -6.41
CA MET A 378 6.75 1.99 -7.84
C MET A 378 5.42 2.66 -8.18
N GLY A 379 5.44 3.51 -9.22
CA GLY A 379 4.25 4.16 -9.80
C GLY A 379 3.87 3.56 -11.16
N SER A 380 4.66 3.84 -12.19
CA SER A 380 4.35 3.48 -13.59
C SER A 380 4.11 1.98 -13.80
N LEU A 381 4.89 1.12 -13.14
CA LEU A 381 4.76 -0.32 -13.27
C LEU A 381 3.44 -0.84 -12.69
N PHE A 382 2.97 -0.26 -11.59
CA PHE A 382 1.69 -0.62 -10.99
C PHE A 382 0.50 0.07 -11.66
N ALA A 383 0.68 1.23 -12.29
CA ALA A 383 -0.40 1.95 -12.97
C ALA A 383 -1.07 1.13 -14.10
N GLY A 384 -0.33 0.20 -14.72
CA GLY A 384 -0.84 -0.66 -15.80
C GLY A 384 -1.65 -1.88 -15.33
N LEU A 385 -1.83 -2.09 -14.04
CA LEU A 385 -2.46 -3.29 -13.47
C LEU A 385 -3.99 -3.17 -13.39
N ASP A 386 -4.67 -4.31 -13.33
CA ASP A 386 -6.13 -4.38 -13.22
C ASP A 386 -6.65 -3.60 -12.00
N GLU A 387 -5.97 -3.73 -10.88
CA GLU A 387 -6.38 -3.18 -9.59
C GLU A 387 -6.09 -1.69 -9.42
N SER A 388 -5.33 -1.07 -10.35
CA SER A 388 -5.07 0.37 -10.31
C SER A 388 -6.32 1.16 -10.74
N PRO A 389 -6.56 2.37 -10.20
CA PRO A 389 -7.76 3.15 -10.51
C PRO A 389 -7.74 3.83 -11.88
N GLY A 390 -6.59 3.88 -12.57
CA GLY A 390 -6.47 4.50 -13.89
C GLY A 390 -7.45 3.89 -14.91
N GLU A 391 -8.03 4.73 -15.75
CA GLU A 391 -8.98 4.30 -16.79
C GLU A 391 -8.32 3.43 -17.86
N MET A 392 -9.06 2.41 -18.32
CA MET A 392 -8.64 1.57 -19.45
C MET A 392 -8.80 2.34 -20.78
N ILE A 393 -7.73 2.38 -21.56
CA ILE A 393 -7.67 3.06 -22.86
C ILE A 393 -7.32 2.01 -23.93
N ILE A 394 -8.11 1.97 -25.01
CA ILE A 394 -7.78 1.19 -26.20
C ILE A 394 -7.17 2.16 -27.24
N HIS A 395 -5.94 1.87 -27.66
CA HIS A 395 -5.25 2.64 -28.69
C HIS A 395 -4.53 1.72 -29.66
N GLN A 396 -4.77 1.88 -30.95
CA GLN A 396 -4.20 1.05 -32.01
C GLN A 396 -4.34 -0.47 -31.77
N GLY A 397 -5.53 -0.89 -31.26
CA GLY A 397 -5.82 -2.30 -30.93
C GLY A 397 -5.16 -2.85 -29.68
N ARG A 398 -4.40 -2.05 -28.93
CA ARG A 398 -3.74 -2.45 -27.68
C ARG A 398 -4.40 -1.79 -26.48
N ARG A 399 -4.33 -2.45 -25.32
CA ARG A 399 -4.86 -1.94 -24.03
C ARG A 399 -3.79 -1.18 -23.28
N TYR A 400 -4.18 -0.03 -22.76
CA TYR A 400 -3.38 0.85 -21.91
C TYR A 400 -4.20 1.28 -20.70
N LYS A 401 -3.55 1.79 -19.67
CA LYS A 401 -4.22 2.49 -18.57
C LYS A 401 -3.73 3.93 -18.49
N SER A 402 -4.61 4.84 -18.11
CA SER A 402 -4.25 6.23 -17.86
C SER A 402 -3.27 6.31 -16.71
N TYR A 403 -2.25 7.14 -16.86
CA TYR A 403 -1.24 7.39 -15.84
C TYR A 403 -0.87 8.86 -15.84
N ARG A 404 -0.92 9.52 -14.67
CA ARG A 404 -0.54 10.91 -14.55
C ARG A 404 0.35 11.19 -13.35
N GLY A 405 1.30 12.12 -13.53
CA GLY A 405 2.14 12.60 -12.43
C GLY A 405 1.34 13.46 -11.46
N MET A 406 1.66 13.37 -10.18
CA MET A 406 1.04 14.22 -9.15
C MET A 406 1.32 15.71 -9.35
N GLY A 407 2.38 16.05 -10.13
CA GLY A 407 2.69 17.41 -10.59
C GLY A 407 2.09 17.77 -11.95
N SER A 408 1.27 16.92 -12.58
CA SER A 408 0.55 17.28 -13.80
C SER A 408 -0.55 18.31 -13.51
N LEU A 409 -0.94 19.07 -14.52
CA LEU A 409 -1.97 20.09 -14.35
C LEU A 409 -3.29 19.50 -13.83
N GLY A 410 -3.74 18.38 -14.39
CA GLY A 410 -4.97 17.72 -13.95
C GLY A 410 -4.91 17.20 -12.50
N ALA A 411 -3.77 16.63 -12.09
CA ALA A 411 -3.59 16.19 -10.70
C ALA A 411 -3.53 17.39 -9.73
N MET A 412 -2.87 18.49 -10.11
CA MET A 412 -2.78 19.70 -9.30
C MET A 412 -4.15 20.35 -9.10
N VAL A 413 -4.98 20.40 -10.14
CA VAL A 413 -6.37 20.87 -10.06
C VAL A 413 -7.22 19.98 -9.17
N SER A 414 -6.99 18.67 -9.19
CA SER A 414 -7.71 17.68 -8.36
C SER A 414 -7.28 17.69 -6.88
N GLY A 415 -6.16 18.39 -6.49
CA GLY A 415 -5.78 18.53 -5.08
C GLY A 415 -4.30 18.38 -4.75
N SER A 416 -3.42 18.02 -5.70
CA SER A 416 -2.00 17.75 -5.40
C SER A 416 -1.08 18.98 -5.44
N LYS A 417 -1.58 20.18 -5.72
CA LYS A 417 -0.78 21.41 -5.86
C LYS A 417 0.02 21.78 -4.59
N ASP A 418 -0.45 21.40 -3.41
CA ASP A 418 0.23 21.60 -2.13
C ASP A 418 1.52 20.76 -2.02
N ARG A 419 1.59 19.59 -2.67
CA ARG A 419 2.79 18.75 -2.77
C ARG A 419 3.98 19.51 -3.37
N TYR A 420 3.69 20.47 -4.26
CA TYR A 420 4.66 21.31 -4.98
C TYR A 420 4.76 22.73 -4.41
N GLY A 421 4.27 22.97 -3.20
CA GLY A 421 4.31 24.30 -2.57
C GLY A 421 3.36 25.33 -3.19
N GLN A 422 2.47 24.93 -4.09
CA GLN A 422 1.57 25.81 -4.83
C GLN A 422 0.12 25.83 -4.26
N GLY A 423 -0.06 25.40 -3.03
CA GLY A 423 -1.39 25.32 -2.39
C GLY A 423 -2.16 26.65 -2.36
N SER A 424 -1.47 27.77 -2.28
CA SER A 424 -2.06 29.13 -2.28
C SER A 424 -2.45 29.66 -3.66
N VAL A 425 -2.00 29.03 -4.75
CA VAL A 425 -2.29 29.47 -6.12
C VAL A 425 -3.75 29.21 -6.46
N LYS A 426 -4.52 30.27 -6.75
CA LYS A 426 -5.95 30.18 -7.04
C LYS A 426 -6.24 30.11 -8.55
N GLU A 427 -5.43 30.76 -9.36
CA GLU A 427 -5.60 30.84 -10.82
C GLU A 427 -4.92 29.65 -11.50
N LEU A 428 -5.67 28.86 -12.26
CA LEU A 428 -5.17 27.66 -12.94
C LEU A 428 -4.01 27.96 -13.90
N GLY A 429 -4.08 29.09 -14.60
CA GLY A 429 -3.02 29.51 -15.55
C GLY A 429 -1.71 29.95 -14.88
N LYS A 430 -1.66 30.07 -13.57
CA LYS A 430 -0.45 30.38 -12.78
C LYS A 430 0.19 29.15 -12.13
N LEU A 431 -0.41 27.99 -12.27
CA LEU A 431 0.22 26.75 -11.83
C LEU A 431 1.42 26.44 -12.72
N VAL A 432 2.50 25.96 -12.11
CA VAL A 432 3.71 25.50 -12.80
C VAL A 432 3.80 23.97 -12.64
N PRO A 433 3.35 23.20 -13.65
CA PRO A 433 3.38 21.74 -13.57
C PRO A 433 4.82 21.20 -13.59
N GLU A 434 5.06 20.17 -12.77
CA GLU A 434 6.31 19.40 -12.73
C GLU A 434 6.06 17.92 -13.06
N GLY A 435 5.07 17.64 -13.89
CA GLY A 435 4.72 16.30 -14.36
C GLY A 435 3.79 16.35 -15.54
N VAL A 436 3.71 15.25 -16.26
CA VAL A 436 2.87 15.08 -17.44
C VAL A 436 1.77 14.05 -17.22
N GLU A 437 0.84 13.95 -18.14
CA GLU A 437 -0.21 12.95 -18.21
C GLU A 437 0.03 12.07 -19.44
N GLY A 438 -0.23 10.79 -19.33
CA GLY A 438 -0.02 9.84 -20.40
C GLY A 438 -0.74 8.51 -20.17
N ARG A 439 -0.26 7.48 -20.81
CA ARG A 439 -0.76 6.12 -20.69
C ARG A 439 0.40 5.14 -20.53
N VAL A 440 0.16 4.05 -19.81
CA VAL A 440 1.11 2.94 -19.67
C VAL A 440 0.50 1.66 -20.26
N PRO A 441 1.30 0.73 -20.79
CA PRO A 441 0.81 -0.57 -21.24
C PRO A 441 0.02 -1.28 -20.12
N TYR A 442 -1.09 -1.90 -20.49
CA TYR A 442 -1.82 -2.79 -19.59
C TYR A 442 -1.01 -4.06 -19.33
N ARG A 443 -0.93 -4.47 -18.06
CA ARG A 443 -0.07 -5.57 -17.59
C ARG A 443 -0.83 -6.74 -16.95
N GLY A 444 -2.17 -6.69 -16.89
CA GLY A 444 -2.99 -7.73 -16.26
C GLY A 444 -3.06 -7.64 -14.74
N PRO A 445 -3.36 -8.76 -14.05
CA PRO A 445 -3.55 -8.80 -12.60
C PRO A 445 -2.22 -8.62 -11.84
N LEU A 446 -2.31 -8.03 -10.65
CA LEU A 446 -1.16 -7.71 -9.81
C LEU A 446 -0.36 -8.94 -9.40
N GLY A 447 -1.01 -10.05 -9.05
CA GLY A 447 -0.33 -11.25 -8.56
C GLY A 447 0.68 -11.79 -9.56
N ASP A 448 0.29 -11.91 -10.83
CA ASP A 448 1.17 -12.39 -11.92
C ASP A 448 2.37 -11.44 -12.13
N PHE A 449 2.09 -10.14 -12.08
CA PHE A 449 3.14 -9.12 -12.24
C PHE A 449 4.13 -9.13 -11.08
N VAL A 450 3.66 -9.17 -9.83
CA VAL A 450 4.50 -9.21 -8.62
C VAL A 450 5.35 -10.48 -8.61
N TYR A 451 4.78 -11.62 -9.02
CA TYR A 451 5.53 -12.87 -9.14
C TYR A 451 6.78 -12.71 -10.03
N GLN A 452 6.63 -12.06 -11.20
CA GLN A 452 7.75 -11.78 -12.12
C GLN A 452 8.77 -10.82 -11.50
N MET A 453 8.32 -9.76 -10.82
CA MET A 453 9.21 -8.77 -10.20
C MET A 453 10.03 -9.38 -9.06
N VAL A 454 9.39 -10.15 -8.20
CA VAL A 454 10.05 -10.85 -7.09
C VAL A 454 10.94 -11.98 -7.60
N GLY A 455 10.52 -12.68 -8.67
CA GLY A 455 11.35 -13.69 -9.36
C GLY A 455 12.65 -13.10 -9.88
N GLY A 456 12.60 -11.91 -10.51
CA GLY A 456 13.80 -11.19 -10.95
C GLY A 456 14.69 -10.73 -9.81
N LEU A 457 14.11 -10.25 -8.68
CA LEU A 457 14.88 -9.92 -7.48
C LEU A 457 15.60 -11.16 -6.91
N ARG A 458 14.89 -12.29 -6.76
CA ARG A 458 15.48 -13.54 -6.28
C ARG A 458 16.60 -14.05 -7.20
N ALA A 459 16.42 -13.93 -8.53
CA ALA A 459 17.48 -14.26 -9.49
C ALA A 459 18.72 -13.38 -9.27
N GLY A 460 18.54 -12.05 -9.10
CA GLY A 460 19.63 -11.13 -8.79
C GLY A 460 20.33 -11.46 -7.48
N MET A 461 19.58 -11.79 -6.42
CA MET A 461 20.13 -12.27 -5.14
C MET A 461 20.95 -13.55 -5.31
N GLY A 462 20.43 -14.50 -6.12
CA GLY A 462 21.14 -15.73 -6.46
C GLY A 462 22.47 -15.47 -7.17
N TYR A 463 22.49 -14.58 -8.17
CA TYR A 463 23.72 -14.20 -8.85
C TYR A 463 24.74 -13.48 -7.93
N CYS A 464 24.24 -12.68 -6.98
CA CYS A 464 25.09 -12.00 -6.00
C CYS A 464 25.52 -12.88 -4.82
N GLY A 465 25.01 -14.11 -4.70
CA GLY A 465 25.30 -15.01 -3.58
C GLY A 465 24.73 -14.54 -2.24
N THR A 466 23.60 -13.81 -2.25
CA THR A 466 23.01 -13.17 -1.04
C THR A 466 21.66 -13.82 -0.71
N ARG A 467 21.56 -14.44 0.46
CA ARG A 467 20.38 -15.25 0.87
C ARG A 467 19.21 -14.42 1.33
N ASN A 468 19.44 -13.18 1.73
CA ASN A 468 18.42 -12.26 2.25
C ASN A 468 18.70 -10.81 1.81
N ILE A 469 17.73 -9.94 2.03
CA ILE A 469 17.82 -8.51 1.65
C ILE A 469 19.01 -7.83 2.36
N GLU A 470 19.29 -8.14 3.63
CA GLU A 470 20.36 -7.50 4.38
C GLU A 470 21.75 -7.86 3.83
N GLU A 471 21.94 -9.12 3.42
CA GLU A 471 23.15 -9.53 2.73
C GLU A 471 23.30 -8.83 1.36
N LEU A 472 22.22 -8.66 0.60
CA LEU A 472 22.25 -7.94 -0.68
C LEU A 472 22.67 -6.47 -0.46
N ARG A 473 22.13 -5.80 0.55
CA ARG A 473 22.46 -4.43 0.93
C ARG A 473 23.93 -4.28 1.33
N SER A 474 24.49 -5.24 2.07
CA SER A 474 25.83 -5.15 2.67
C SER A 474 26.94 -5.66 1.76
N ASN A 475 26.69 -6.76 1.02
CA ASN A 475 27.75 -7.52 0.34
C ASN A 475 27.83 -7.29 -1.16
N ALA A 476 26.72 -6.89 -1.81
CA ALA A 476 26.71 -6.70 -3.25
C ALA A 476 27.67 -5.58 -3.69
N ARG A 477 28.23 -5.73 -4.88
CA ARG A 477 29.19 -4.77 -5.46
C ARG A 477 28.73 -4.37 -6.85
N PHE A 478 29.02 -3.12 -7.20
CA PHE A 478 28.71 -2.56 -8.51
C PHE A 478 29.97 -2.40 -9.35
N CYS A 479 29.81 -2.53 -10.66
CA CYS A 479 30.70 -1.93 -11.65
C CYS A 479 29.95 -0.82 -12.39
N ARG A 480 30.67 0.23 -12.78
CA ARG A 480 30.16 1.23 -13.72
C ARG A 480 30.17 0.67 -15.12
N VAL A 481 29.15 1.02 -15.90
CA VAL A 481 29.01 0.60 -17.31
C VAL A 481 28.88 1.81 -18.22
N SER A 482 29.23 1.64 -19.48
CA SER A 482 29.09 2.66 -20.52
C SER A 482 27.73 2.54 -21.22
N ALA A 483 27.36 3.54 -22.03
CA ALA A 483 26.18 3.45 -22.89
C ALA A 483 26.22 2.27 -23.86
N ALA A 484 27.43 1.89 -24.33
CA ALA A 484 27.61 0.69 -25.17
C ALA A 484 27.28 -0.60 -24.40
N SER A 485 27.73 -0.72 -23.15
CA SER A 485 27.40 -1.86 -22.28
C SER A 485 25.91 -1.91 -21.94
N MET A 486 25.26 -0.75 -21.87
CA MET A 486 23.80 -0.70 -21.67
C MET A 486 23.06 -1.20 -22.90
N ALA A 487 23.48 -0.85 -24.12
CA ALA A 487 22.93 -1.40 -25.35
C ALA A 487 23.13 -2.92 -25.45
N GLU A 488 24.33 -3.43 -25.06
CA GLU A 488 24.63 -4.87 -24.98
C GLU A 488 23.72 -5.60 -23.98
N SER A 489 23.23 -4.93 -22.95
CA SER A 489 22.38 -5.53 -21.91
C SER A 489 20.96 -5.82 -22.38
N HIS A 490 20.52 -5.21 -23.48
CA HIS A 490 19.23 -5.49 -24.12
C HIS A 490 19.40 -6.49 -25.27
N PRO A 491 18.34 -7.26 -25.63
CA PRO A 491 18.36 -8.06 -26.85
C PRO A 491 18.75 -7.21 -28.07
N HIS A 492 19.82 -7.58 -28.76
CA HIS A 492 20.33 -6.87 -29.93
C HIS A 492 20.59 -7.87 -31.08
N ASP A 493 20.63 -7.38 -32.29
CA ASP A 493 20.86 -8.17 -33.52
C ASP A 493 19.83 -9.29 -33.75
N ILE A 494 18.65 -9.22 -33.15
CA ILE A 494 17.52 -10.13 -33.35
C ILE A 494 16.20 -9.39 -33.49
N ALA A 495 15.26 -9.97 -34.23
CA ALA A 495 13.86 -9.56 -34.21
C ALA A 495 13.10 -10.37 -33.12
N ILE A 496 12.55 -9.70 -32.11
CA ILE A 496 11.75 -10.37 -31.08
C ILE A 496 10.43 -10.80 -31.67
N THR A 497 10.22 -12.12 -31.78
CA THR A 497 8.96 -12.70 -32.28
C THR A 497 7.96 -13.05 -31.21
N LYS A 498 8.42 -13.17 -29.94
CA LYS A 498 7.60 -13.42 -28.77
C LYS A 498 8.22 -12.71 -27.56
N GLU A 499 7.49 -11.77 -26.99
CA GLU A 499 7.89 -11.10 -25.76
C GLU A 499 7.81 -12.05 -24.55
N SER A 500 8.68 -11.85 -23.56
CA SER A 500 8.59 -12.54 -22.28
C SER A 500 7.70 -11.76 -21.30
N PRO A 501 7.10 -12.41 -20.29
CA PRO A 501 6.19 -11.72 -19.35
C PRO A 501 6.86 -10.61 -18.54
N ASN A 502 8.19 -10.66 -18.40
CA ASN A 502 9.00 -9.71 -17.60
C ASN A 502 9.89 -8.79 -18.45
N TYR A 503 9.81 -8.89 -19.78
CA TYR A 503 10.54 -8.02 -20.70
C TYR A 503 9.66 -7.68 -21.91
N SER A 504 9.42 -6.39 -22.13
CA SER A 504 8.76 -5.87 -23.33
C SER A 504 9.65 -4.80 -23.95
N VAL A 505 9.62 -4.70 -25.28
CA VAL A 505 10.31 -3.63 -26.00
C VAL A 505 9.57 -2.32 -25.68
N ASP A 506 10.28 -1.36 -25.11
CA ASP A 506 9.71 -0.05 -24.78
C ASP A 506 9.20 0.64 -26.05
N PHE A 507 7.94 1.09 -26.00
CA PHE A 507 7.29 1.86 -27.06
C PHE A 507 7.90 3.28 -27.29
N ALA A 508 8.98 3.62 -26.60
CA ALA A 508 9.67 4.89 -26.76
C ALA A 508 10.47 5.05 -28.07
N MET A 509 10.52 4.02 -28.91
CA MET A 509 11.21 4.08 -30.22
C MET A 509 10.27 4.21 -31.42
N GLU A 510 8.96 4.41 -31.22
CA GLU A 510 7.99 4.63 -32.30
C GLU A 510 7.48 6.10 -32.36
N SER A 511 8.31 7.08 -32.00
CA SER A 511 7.99 8.49 -32.19
C SER A 511 8.99 9.19 -33.10
#